data_5ef97bd14b1554c42204a6ff5b960de9
#
_entry.id   5ef97bd14b1554c42204a6ff5b960de9
#
_cell.length_a   1.000
_cell.length_b   1.000
_cell.length_c   1.000
_cell.angle_alpha   90.00
_cell.angle_beta   90.00
_cell.angle_gamma   90.00
#
_symmetry.space_group_name_H-M   'P 1'
#
loop_
_entity.id
_entity.type
_entity.pdbx_description
1 polymer ?
#
loop_
_entity_poly.entity_id
_entity_poly.type
_entity_poly.pdbx_seq_one_letter_code
_entity_poly.pdbx_strand_id
1 'polypeptide(L)'
;MLQRLRPYLIGVAVLPVVAVLYWGQGVLIPIALACLFTFLLSPIVSALERAGLGRIRAGKAIAVTLVVGLVFSALGGAGWIIVQQVAALGSELPQYRGNIMRKVAEFRGAGRGGPLAEVQSAAKEVMGELQKDQTPKGETKPLPVVVKPEPGGIWQLPRILEALSAAGFVLVLVIFMLLERHEVRNRFLRLTGDGRLANVTRALDEANDRISRYLVVQSMINATYGIAVSTGLFVIGVPYAVMWGFLAFLLRFLPYVGPPMAAVGPIVLSLAVFDGWHRPLATAALFFVVELVTYMIAEPLLYGQTIGVSSTALLVAVAFWTWLWGPIGLVLGTPLTVCLVVLGKHIPALSFITVFMTDEPALSPDVAYYQRLLAKDPAEAEEILEAHLDDGHALVDVYDDTVIPALSRAKADCEAERVSREEAQAIYKAARETVEEVAARHLPAGAGEAASPAEPVGSKNGLDAGLPSVLGCAAGDDADEIALTMLRQLMSPTECTFERISAHALSGEIVALADEKKPEVLLIAALAPGGLDQTRHVCKRLRARFPGMTILVGRWGDNGQFEDDRAPLLAAGADAVGANLRESRNQLLERLSLD
;
A
#
# COMPACT_ATOMS: atom_id res chain seq x y z
N MET A 1 8.62 22.32 -21.49
CA MET A 1 9.74 21.45 -21.92
C MET A 1 10.42 20.72 -20.75
N LEU A 2 10.72 21.38 -19.64
CA LEU A 2 11.33 20.76 -18.44
C LEU A 2 10.45 19.66 -17.77
N GLN A 3 9.12 19.81 -17.77
CA GLN A 3 8.22 18.79 -17.19
C GLN A 3 8.20 17.47 -17.99
N ARG A 4 8.36 17.51 -19.30
CA ARG A 4 8.43 16.30 -20.15
C ARG A 4 9.77 15.55 -20.02
N LEU A 5 10.83 16.21 -19.56
CA LEU A 5 12.17 15.61 -19.35
C LEU A 5 12.33 15.02 -17.95
N ARG A 6 11.43 15.33 -17.02
CA ARG A 6 11.48 14.90 -15.61
C ARG A 6 11.60 13.38 -15.43
N PRO A 7 10.80 12.52 -16.11
CA PRO A 7 10.93 11.06 -15.96
C PRO A 7 12.26 10.51 -16.47
N TYR A 8 12.80 11.08 -17.56
CA TYR A 8 14.12 10.67 -18.09
C TYR A 8 15.26 11.08 -17.16
N LEU A 9 15.18 12.26 -16.54
CA LEU A 9 16.16 12.74 -15.57
C LEU A 9 16.16 11.88 -14.29
N ILE A 10 15.00 11.42 -13.83
CA ILE A 10 14.89 10.51 -12.70
C ILE A 10 15.53 9.16 -13.04
N GLY A 11 15.24 8.57 -14.20
CA GLY A 11 15.85 7.32 -14.65
C GLY A 11 17.37 7.39 -14.76
N VAL A 12 17.90 8.49 -15.31
CA VAL A 12 19.35 8.72 -15.40
C VAL A 12 19.99 8.93 -14.02
N ALA A 13 19.27 9.56 -13.06
CA ALA A 13 19.78 9.77 -11.71
C ALA A 13 19.81 8.49 -10.85
N VAL A 14 18.99 7.49 -11.15
CA VAL A 14 18.96 6.21 -10.42
C VAL A 14 20.23 5.40 -10.65
N LEU A 15 20.77 5.36 -11.88
CA LEU A 15 21.97 4.58 -12.20
C LEU A 15 23.20 4.95 -11.36
N PRO A 16 23.62 6.24 -11.24
CA PRO A 16 24.73 6.60 -10.37
C PRO A 16 24.46 6.33 -8.90
N VAL A 17 23.20 6.46 -8.43
CA VAL A 17 22.86 6.11 -7.05
C VAL A 17 23.06 4.63 -6.79
N VAL A 18 22.59 3.74 -7.68
CA VAL A 18 22.81 2.30 -7.58
C VAL A 18 24.30 1.96 -7.64
N ALA A 19 25.06 2.61 -8.52
CA ALA A 19 26.50 2.42 -8.61
C ALA A 19 27.22 2.82 -7.31
N VAL A 20 26.87 3.94 -6.71
CA VAL A 20 27.41 4.39 -5.41
C VAL A 20 27.03 3.40 -4.30
N LEU A 21 25.80 2.91 -4.28
CA LEU A 21 25.35 1.91 -3.31
C LEU A 21 26.10 0.57 -3.45
N TYR A 22 26.40 0.16 -4.68
CA TYR A 22 27.12 -1.08 -4.96
C TYR A 22 28.61 -0.97 -4.61
N TRP A 23 29.31 0.07 -5.11
CA TRP A 23 30.75 0.23 -4.82
C TRP A 23 31.02 0.70 -3.38
N GLY A 24 30.09 1.46 -2.80
CA GLY A 24 30.18 1.95 -1.43
C GLY A 24 29.73 0.97 -0.36
N GLN A 25 29.36 -0.28 -0.70
CA GLN A 25 28.77 -1.24 0.23
C GLN A 25 29.59 -1.44 1.51
N GLY A 26 30.91 -1.44 1.45
CA GLY A 26 31.78 -1.59 2.61
C GLY A 26 31.60 -0.51 3.68
N VAL A 27 31.16 0.69 3.29
CA VAL A 27 30.88 1.81 4.21
C VAL A 27 29.40 1.98 4.44
N LEU A 28 28.58 1.81 3.41
CA LEU A 28 27.15 2.06 3.47
C LEU A 28 26.39 1.00 4.28
N ILE A 29 26.80 -0.27 4.25
CA ILE A 29 26.18 -1.32 5.05
C ILE A 29 26.32 -1.04 6.55
N PRO A 30 27.51 -0.75 7.11
CA PRO A 30 27.64 -0.34 8.50
C PRO A 30 26.81 0.89 8.88
N ILE A 31 26.74 1.89 7.99
CA ILE A 31 25.94 3.08 8.22
C ILE A 31 24.45 2.74 8.24
N ALA A 32 23.96 1.95 7.28
CA ALA A 32 22.57 1.51 7.24
C ALA A 32 22.17 0.71 8.49
N LEU A 33 23.03 -0.22 8.91
CA LEU A 33 22.87 -0.96 10.16
C LEU A 33 22.82 -0.02 11.36
N ALA A 34 23.75 0.93 11.44
CA ALA A 34 23.77 1.90 12.53
C ALA A 34 22.51 2.78 12.56
N CYS A 35 22.01 3.22 11.42
CA CYS A 35 20.74 3.93 11.30
C CYS A 35 19.57 3.09 11.84
N LEU A 36 19.44 1.85 11.38
CA LEU A 36 18.36 0.94 11.82
C LEU A 36 18.43 0.66 13.32
N PHE A 37 19.61 0.35 13.85
CA PHE A 37 19.77 0.19 15.30
C PHE A 37 19.47 1.48 16.06
N THR A 38 19.82 2.64 15.53
CA THR A 38 19.50 3.93 16.15
C THR A 38 17.99 4.14 16.22
N PHE A 39 17.24 3.88 15.13
CA PHE A 39 15.79 3.94 15.14
C PHE A 39 15.16 2.92 16.09
N LEU A 40 15.69 1.70 16.12
CA LEU A 40 15.22 0.63 17.01
C LEU A 40 15.45 0.97 18.48
N LEU A 41 16.62 1.50 18.83
CA LEU A 41 17.01 1.77 20.21
C LEU A 41 16.56 3.13 20.74
N SER A 42 16.24 4.08 19.85
CA SER A 42 15.81 5.43 20.20
C SER A 42 14.62 5.48 21.18
N PRO A 43 13.53 4.70 21.00
CA PRO A 43 12.42 4.67 21.96
C PRO A 43 12.84 4.14 23.34
N ILE A 44 13.70 3.11 23.37
CA ILE A 44 14.20 2.49 24.61
C ILE A 44 15.07 3.48 25.39
N VAL A 45 16.00 4.13 24.70
CA VAL A 45 16.86 5.18 25.28
C VAL A 45 16.00 6.34 25.80
N SER A 46 15.00 6.79 25.01
CA SER A 46 14.11 7.88 25.41
C SER A 46 13.22 7.53 26.60
N ALA A 47 12.80 6.28 26.73
CA ALA A 47 12.07 5.78 27.89
C ALA A 47 12.96 5.80 29.16
N LEU A 48 14.22 5.38 29.03
CA LEU A 48 15.17 5.36 30.12
C LEU A 48 15.60 6.78 30.56
N GLU A 49 15.73 7.71 29.60
CA GLU A 49 15.97 9.13 29.87
C GLU A 49 14.80 9.75 30.67
N ARG A 50 13.56 9.39 30.33
CA ARG A 50 12.35 9.85 31.06
C ARG A 50 12.23 9.26 32.47
N ALA A 51 12.71 8.05 32.67
CA ALA A 51 12.70 7.38 33.98
C ALA A 51 13.71 7.95 35.00
N GLY A 52 14.44 9.02 34.64
CA GLY A 52 15.29 9.77 35.60
C GLY A 52 16.79 9.64 35.41
N LEU A 53 17.27 8.75 34.54
CA LEU A 53 18.71 8.63 34.24
C LEU A 53 19.26 9.76 33.36
N GLY A 54 18.37 10.55 32.71
CA GLY A 54 18.73 11.51 31.64
C GLY A 54 18.81 12.99 32.05
N ARG A 55 18.67 13.32 33.35
CA ARG A 55 18.62 14.72 33.81
C ARG A 55 19.91 15.53 33.65
N ILE A 56 21.03 14.86 33.41
CA ILE A 56 22.37 15.46 33.24
C ILE A 56 22.95 14.91 31.91
N ARG A 57 23.78 15.68 31.18
CA ARG A 57 24.45 15.21 29.96
C ARG A 57 25.19 13.88 30.14
N ALA A 58 25.78 13.66 31.28
CA ALA A 58 26.40 12.40 31.68
C ALA A 58 25.37 11.25 31.77
N GLY A 59 24.15 11.52 32.23
CA GLY A 59 23.10 10.50 32.34
C GLY A 59 22.61 10.00 30.98
N LYS A 60 22.55 10.88 29.96
CA LYS A 60 22.22 10.49 28.57
C LYS A 60 23.28 9.54 28.01
N ALA A 61 24.57 9.87 28.18
CA ALA A 61 25.66 9.01 27.70
C ALA A 61 25.62 7.65 28.40
N ILE A 62 25.35 7.62 29.70
CA ILE A 62 25.22 6.36 30.47
C ILE A 62 24.03 5.53 29.96
N ALA A 63 22.87 6.13 29.76
CA ALA A 63 21.68 5.46 29.24
C ALA A 63 21.95 4.84 27.86
N VAL A 64 22.53 5.60 26.93
CA VAL A 64 22.90 5.12 25.59
C VAL A 64 23.89 3.98 25.67
N THR A 65 24.99 4.13 26.44
CA THR A 65 26.03 3.09 26.59
C THR A 65 25.46 1.83 27.20
N LEU A 66 24.58 1.95 28.19
CA LEU A 66 23.97 0.81 28.88
C LEU A 66 23.04 0.03 27.93
N VAL A 67 22.14 0.73 27.21
CA VAL A 67 21.20 0.09 26.27
C VAL A 67 21.96 -0.56 25.12
N VAL A 68 22.88 0.18 24.49
CA VAL A 68 23.68 -0.33 23.38
C VAL A 68 24.55 -1.48 23.83
N GLY A 69 25.25 -1.35 24.99
CA GLY A 69 26.07 -2.39 25.54
C GLY A 69 25.28 -3.67 25.86
N LEU A 70 24.09 -3.55 26.44
CA LEU A 70 23.20 -4.69 26.71
C LEU A 70 22.76 -5.40 25.43
N VAL A 71 22.31 -4.67 24.44
CA VAL A 71 21.82 -5.25 23.17
C VAL A 71 22.96 -5.91 22.39
N PHE A 72 24.11 -5.25 22.26
CA PHE A 72 25.25 -5.84 21.55
C PHE A 72 25.88 -7.00 22.33
N SER A 73 25.88 -6.98 23.67
CA SER A 73 26.30 -8.13 24.47
C SER A 73 25.35 -9.32 24.31
N ALA A 74 24.03 -9.07 24.26
CA ALA A 74 23.05 -10.11 24.02
C ALA A 74 23.19 -10.72 22.60
N LEU A 75 23.37 -9.89 21.57
CA LEU A 75 23.60 -10.34 20.20
C LEU A 75 24.93 -11.10 20.08
N GLY A 76 26.00 -10.60 20.69
CA GLY A 76 27.30 -11.24 20.70
C GLY A 76 27.29 -12.59 21.44
N GLY A 77 26.61 -12.65 22.59
CA GLY A 77 26.42 -13.90 23.35
C GLY A 77 25.60 -14.93 22.57
N ALA A 78 24.51 -14.51 21.96
CA ALA A 78 23.71 -15.36 21.07
C ALA A 78 24.54 -15.88 19.89
N GLY A 79 25.29 -14.99 19.21
CA GLY A 79 26.18 -15.36 18.12
C GLY A 79 27.25 -16.37 18.54
N TRP A 80 27.83 -16.21 19.70
CA TRP A 80 28.79 -17.16 20.28
C TRP A 80 28.17 -18.54 20.49
N ILE A 81 27.00 -18.61 21.13
CA ILE A 81 26.25 -19.86 21.36
C ILE A 81 25.95 -20.54 20.01
N ILE A 82 25.55 -19.78 19.00
CA ILE A 82 25.24 -20.32 17.66
C ILE A 82 26.49 -20.93 17.03
N VAL A 83 27.61 -20.22 17.05
CA VAL A 83 28.88 -20.75 16.48
C VAL A 83 29.27 -22.06 17.13
N GLN A 84 29.15 -22.16 18.48
CA GLN A 84 29.42 -23.41 19.20
C GLN A 84 28.43 -24.53 18.81
N GLN A 85 27.13 -24.22 18.70
CA GLN A 85 26.11 -25.21 18.35
C GLN A 85 26.22 -25.67 16.89
N VAL A 86 26.57 -24.78 15.96
CA VAL A 86 26.84 -25.15 14.56
C VAL A 86 28.06 -26.06 14.45
N ALA A 87 29.13 -25.76 15.21
CA ALA A 87 30.30 -26.60 15.24
C ALA A 87 30.00 -28.01 15.82
N ALA A 88 29.22 -28.07 16.91
CA ALA A 88 28.77 -29.32 17.49
C ALA A 88 27.88 -30.13 16.53
N LEU A 89 26.93 -29.49 15.91
CA LEU A 89 26.05 -30.12 14.89
C LEU A 89 26.88 -30.73 13.75
N GLY A 90 27.88 -29.97 13.26
CA GLY A 90 28.78 -30.45 12.19
C GLY A 90 29.52 -31.73 12.55
N SER A 91 29.94 -31.87 13.82
CA SER A 91 30.63 -33.07 14.33
C SER A 91 29.72 -34.28 14.56
N GLU A 92 28.43 -34.04 14.80
CA GLU A 92 27.44 -35.10 15.06
C GLU A 92 26.70 -35.60 13.78
N LEU A 93 26.71 -34.81 12.71
CA LEU A 93 26.05 -35.15 11.46
C LEU A 93 26.36 -36.57 10.90
N PRO A 94 27.63 -37.10 10.99
CA PRO A 94 27.91 -38.44 10.52
C PRO A 94 27.16 -39.53 11.28
N GLN A 95 26.81 -39.32 12.55
CA GLN A 95 26.10 -40.31 13.39
C GLN A 95 24.64 -40.50 12.93
N TYR A 96 24.04 -39.46 12.35
CA TYR A 96 22.63 -39.46 11.91
C TYR A 96 22.41 -40.09 10.52
N ARG A 97 23.50 -40.43 9.80
CA ARG A 97 23.45 -41.01 8.44
C ARG A 97 22.62 -42.29 8.39
N GLY A 98 22.69 -43.16 9.40
CA GLY A 98 21.96 -44.41 9.50
C GLY A 98 20.43 -44.21 9.53
N ASN A 99 19.97 -43.27 10.35
CA ASN A 99 18.54 -42.97 10.47
C ASN A 99 17.96 -42.32 9.20
N ILE A 100 18.72 -41.40 8.59
CA ILE A 100 18.33 -40.78 7.31
C ILE A 100 18.17 -41.83 6.22
N MET A 101 19.15 -42.73 6.07
CA MET A 101 19.11 -43.79 5.07
C MET A 101 17.93 -44.74 5.30
N ARG A 102 17.60 -45.11 6.55
CA ARG A 102 16.47 -45.95 6.90
C ARG A 102 15.14 -45.29 6.50
N LYS A 103 14.91 -44.03 6.86
CA LYS A 103 13.69 -43.31 6.51
C LYS A 103 13.54 -43.04 5.01
N VAL A 104 14.64 -42.76 4.31
CA VAL A 104 14.63 -42.67 2.85
C VAL A 104 14.26 -44.02 2.22
N ALA A 105 14.72 -45.15 2.82
CA ALA A 105 14.36 -46.48 2.37
C ALA A 105 12.88 -46.83 2.65
N GLU A 106 12.33 -46.39 3.80
CA GLU A 106 10.90 -46.50 4.14
C GLU A 106 10.03 -45.71 3.17
N PHE A 107 10.43 -44.48 2.83
CA PHE A 107 9.72 -43.63 1.85
C PHE A 107 9.75 -44.27 0.44
N ARG A 108 10.90 -44.84 0.04
CA ARG A 108 11.01 -45.56 -1.22
C ARG A 108 10.24 -46.89 -1.20
N GLY A 109 10.09 -47.52 -0.01
CA GLY A 109 9.32 -48.73 0.19
C GLY A 109 7.80 -48.53 0.11
N ALA A 110 7.31 -47.40 0.66
CA ALA A 110 5.90 -47.03 0.63
C ALA A 110 5.41 -46.66 -0.78
N GLY A 111 6.32 -46.22 -1.68
CA GLY A 111 6.02 -45.91 -3.08
C GLY A 111 6.09 -47.07 -4.06
N ARG A 112 6.30 -48.31 -3.57
CA ARG A 112 6.47 -49.50 -4.44
C ARG A 112 5.20 -50.06 -5.07
N GLY A 113 4.07 -49.37 -5.04
CA GLY A 113 2.81 -49.78 -5.65
C GLY A 113 2.30 -48.90 -6.79
N GLY A 114 3.07 -47.94 -7.33
CA GLY A 114 2.62 -47.01 -8.36
C GLY A 114 3.42 -47.08 -9.68
N PRO A 115 2.93 -46.48 -10.78
CA PRO A 115 3.57 -46.50 -12.11
C PRO A 115 5.00 -45.96 -12.16
N LEU A 116 5.46 -45.29 -11.11
CA LEU A 116 6.86 -44.82 -10.95
C LEU A 116 7.84 -45.95 -10.59
N ALA A 117 7.35 -47.09 -10.06
CA ALA A 117 8.18 -48.24 -9.74
C ALA A 117 8.60 -49.02 -10.99
N GLU A 118 7.75 -49.07 -12.02
CA GLU A 118 8.05 -49.67 -13.31
C GLU A 118 9.13 -48.89 -14.09
N VAL A 119 9.07 -47.55 -14.04
CA VAL A 119 10.06 -46.68 -14.67
C VAL A 119 11.43 -46.78 -13.97
N GLN A 120 11.46 -46.94 -12.63
CA GLN A 120 12.72 -47.12 -11.89
C GLN A 120 13.35 -48.51 -12.05
N SER A 121 12.54 -49.57 -12.22
CA SER A 121 13.05 -50.90 -12.52
C SER A 121 13.63 -50.99 -13.95
N ALA A 122 12.94 -50.37 -14.92
CA ALA A 122 13.43 -50.27 -16.29
C ALA A 122 14.72 -49.40 -16.38
N ALA A 123 14.81 -48.30 -15.64
CA ALA A 123 16.02 -47.48 -15.58
C ALA A 123 17.20 -48.20 -14.91
N LYS A 124 16.97 -49.04 -13.90
CA LYS A 124 18.02 -49.87 -13.29
C LYS A 124 18.49 -51.00 -14.18
N GLU A 125 17.60 -51.60 -14.95
CA GLU A 125 17.94 -52.64 -15.91
C GLU A 125 18.79 -52.08 -17.05
N VAL A 126 18.42 -50.91 -17.60
CA VAL A 126 19.21 -50.19 -18.61
C VAL A 126 20.58 -49.73 -18.08
N MET A 127 20.63 -49.23 -16.83
CA MET A 127 21.92 -48.89 -16.21
C MET A 127 22.78 -50.10 -15.86
N GLY A 128 22.18 -51.22 -15.51
CA GLY A 128 22.87 -52.49 -15.27
C GLY A 128 23.47 -53.12 -16.54
N GLU A 129 22.81 -52.99 -17.69
CA GLU A 129 23.35 -53.40 -18.98
C GLU A 129 24.49 -52.46 -19.48
N LEU A 130 24.36 -51.16 -19.28
CA LEU A 130 25.41 -50.18 -19.63
C LEU A 130 26.68 -50.32 -18.77
N GLN A 131 26.57 -50.84 -17.55
CA GLN A 131 27.72 -51.07 -16.66
C GLN A 131 28.42 -52.41 -16.90
N LYS A 132 27.81 -53.38 -17.63
CA LYS A 132 28.45 -54.64 -17.97
C LYS A 132 29.50 -54.56 -19.05
N ASP A 133 29.50 -53.51 -19.85
CA ASP A 133 30.47 -53.33 -20.97
C ASP A 133 31.70 -52.48 -20.61
N GLN A 134 31.86 -52.08 -19.35
CA GLN A 134 33.05 -51.34 -18.93
C GLN A 134 33.73 -51.99 -17.72
N THR A 135 34.40 -53.08 -17.92
CA THR A 135 35.43 -53.57 -17.02
C THR A 135 36.83 -53.23 -17.56
N PRO A 136 37.51 -52.17 -17.05
CA PRO A 136 38.95 -52.15 -17.05
C PRO A 136 39.46 -52.72 -15.73
N LYS A 137 40.27 -53.78 -15.85
CA LYS A 137 41.13 -54.27 -14.79
C LYS A 137 42.02 -53.14 -14.27
N GLY A 138 41.87 -52.84 -13.00
CA GLY A 138 42.75 -51.91 -12.30
C GLY A 138 42.18 -51.60 -10.92
N GLU A 139 42.42 -52.47 -9.93
CA GLU A 139 42.17 -52.18 -8.52
C GLU A 139 43.05 -51.02 -8.08
N THR A 140 42.51 -49.81 -8.11
CA THR A 140 42.96 -48.75 -7.23
C THR A 140 41.89 -48.61 -6.14
N LYS A 141 42.17 -49.18 -4.95
CA LYS A 141 41.44 -48.85 -3.74
C LYS A 141 41.32 -47.35 -3.64
N PRO A 142 40.10 -46.75 -3.50
CA PRO A 142 39.99 -45.36 -3.20
C PRO A 142 40.66 -45.13 -1.86
N LEU A 143 41.80 -44.45 -1.85
CA LEU A 143 42.39 -43.88 -0.64
C LEU A 143 41.29 -43.03 0.03
N PRO A 144 40.94 -43.34 1.29
CA PRO A 144 40.08 -42.44 2.03
C PRO A 144 40.84 -41.11 2.14
N VAL A 145 40.39 -40.10 1.41
CA VAL A 145 40.79 -38.72 1.65
C VAL A 145 40.18 -38.40 3.01
N VAL A 146 40.92 -38.66 4.04
CA VAL A 146 40.70 -38.10 5.36
C VAL A 146 40.95 -36.60 5.16
N VAL A 147 39.90 -35.84 4.87
CA VAL A 147 39.90 -34.42 5.11
C VAL A 147 40.04 -34.28 6.63
N LYS A 148 41.29 -34.24 7.10
CA LYS A 148 41.56 -33.73 8.45
C LYS A 148 40.95 -32.34 8.44
N PRO A 149 39.95 -32.04 9.30
CA PRO A 149 39.63 -30.67 9.60
C PRO A 149 40.90 -30.09 10.18
N GLU A 150 41.59 -29.23 9.46
CA GLU A 150 42.67 -28.45 10.04
C GLU A 150 42.06 -27.73 11.25
N PRO A 151 42.63 -27.94 12.45
CA PRO A 151 42.20 -27.24 13.66
C PRO A 151 42.37 -25.76 13.33
N GLY A 152 41.28 -24.94 13.51
CA GLY A 152 41.15 -23.55 13.16
C GLY A 152 42.44 -22.76 13.23
N GLY A 153 43.12 -22.76 12.11
CA GLY A 153 44.42 -22.14 11.98
C GLY A 153 44.29 -20.64 11.87
N ILE A 154 45.38 -19.96 12.14
CA ILE A 154 45.67 -18.53 12.04
C ILE A 154 45.06 -17.87 10.78
N TRP A 155 44.74 -18.64 9.75
CA TRP A 155 44.10 -18.22 8.49
C TRP A 155 42.63 -17.74 8.63
N GLN A 156 41.90 -18.06 9.71
CA GLN A 156 40.55 -17.55 9.97
C GLN A 156 40.60 -16.24 10.77
N LEU A 157 41.74 -15.91 11.37
CA LEU A 157 41.94 -14.71 12.18
C LEU A 157 41.61 -13.40 11.41
N PRO A 158 42.01 -13.23 10.14
CA PRO A 158 41.66 -12.02 9.38
C PRO A 158 40.15 -11.82 9.21
N ARG A 159 39.41 -12.88 8.92
CA ARG A 159 37.94 -12.82 8.76
C ARG A 159 37.22 -12.51 10.06
N ILE A 160 37.71 -13.05 11.17
CA ILE A 160 37.16 -12.77 12.52
C ILE A 160 37.46 -11.31 12.90
N LEU A 161 38.68 -10.83 12.62
CA LEU A 161 39.06 -9.44 12.88
C LEU A 161 38.27 -8.46 12.00
N GLU A 162 38.02 -8.80 10.75
CA GLU A 162 37.20 -8.00 9.84
C GLU A 162 35.75 -7.91 10.37
N ALA A 163 35.14 -9.01 10.75
CA ALA A 163 33.79 -9.03 11.33
C ALA A 163 33.73 -8.24 12.64
N LEU A 164 34.73 -8.39 13.53
CA LEU A 164 34.79 -7.64 14.79
C LEU A 164 35.02 -6.14 14.56
N SER A 165 35.85 -5.76 13.57
CA SER A 165 36.07 -4.35 13.24
C SER A 165 34.81 -3.71 12.66
N ALA A 166 34.10 -4.41 11.78
CA ALA A 166 32.82 -3.94 11.23
C ALA A 166 31.76 -3.80 12.34
N ALA A 167 31.62 -4.78 13.22
CA ALA A 167 30.70 -4.70 14.36
C ALA A 167 31.08 -3.57 15.34
N GLY A 168 32.36 -3.39 15.62
CA GLY A 168 32.87 -2.28 16.44
C GLY A 168 32.59 -0.92 15.80
N PHE A 169 32.74 -0.81 14.49
CA PHE A 169 32.43 0.41 13.75
C PHE A 169 30.92 0.72 13.80
N VAL A 170 30.06 -0.26 13.58
CA VAL A 170 28.60 -0.11 13.74
C VAL A 170 28.26 0.32 15.16
N LEU A 171 28.85 -0.30 16.18
CA LEU A 171 28.63 0.03 17.59
C LEU A 171 28.95 1.51 17.88
N VAL A 172 30.12 1.97 17.43
CA VAL A 172 30.55 3.36 17.59
C VAL A 172 29.59 4.30 16.90
N LEU A 173 29.20 4.00 15.65
CA LEU A 173 28.25 4.81 14.90
C LEU A 173 26.89 4.90 15.61
N VAL A 174 26.36 3.79 16.12
CA VAL A 174 25.08 3.76 16.87
C VAL A 174 25.17 4.67 18.10
N ILE A 175 26.26 4.58 18.87
CA ILE A 175 26.46 5.42 20.06
C ILE A 175 26.47 6.90 19.66
N PHE A 176 27.26 7.27 18.68
CA PHE A 176 27.34 8.66 18.23
C PHE A 176 26.00 9.17 17.68
N MET A 177 25.32 8.37 16.85
CA MET A 177 24.00 8.76 16.29
C MET A 177 22.93 8.93 17.36
N LEU A 178 22.92 8.09 18.42
CA LEU A 178 22.00 8.24 19.55
C LEU A 178 22.35 9.46 20.42
N LEU A 179 23.64 9.73 20.63
CA LEU A 179 24.08 10.89 21.42
C LEU A 179 23.79 12.21 20.69
N GLU A 180 24.06 12.27 19.39
CA GLU A 180 23.97 13.47 18.57
C GLU A 180 22.67 13.57 17.74
N ARG A 181 21.65 12.77 18.06
CA ARG A 181 20.40 12.71 17.29
C ARG A 181 19.77 14.07 16.97
N HIS A 182 19.84 15.03 17.91
CA HIS A 182 19.31 16.39 17.71
C HIS A 182 20.18 17.25 16.78
N GLU A 183 21.49 17.07 16.83
CA GLU A 183 22.45 17.78 15.99
C GLU A 183 22.34 17.34 14.54
N VAL A 184 22.27 16.02 14.31
CA VAL A 184 22.07 15.44 12.97
C VAL A 184 20.76 15.93 12.34
N ARG A 185 19.67 15.94 13.12
CA ARG A 185 18.38 16.49 12.71
C ARG A 185 18.49 17.96 12.33
N ASN A 186 19.13 18.79 13.17
CA ASN A 186 19.28 20.21 12.92
C ASN A 186 20.11 20.53 11.67
N ARG A 187 21.12 19.71 11.39
CA ARG A 187 21.92 19.83 10.15
C ARG A 187 21.10 19.48 8.92
N PHE A 188 20.25 18.45 9.01
CA PHE A 188 19.33 18.10 7.91
C PHE A 188 18.33 19.21 7.61
N LEU A 189 17.77 19.86 8.65
CA LEU A 189 16.85 20.99 8.50
C LEU A 189 17.51 22.21 7.83
N ARG A 190 18.80 22.46 8.09
CA ARG A 190 19.55 23.55 7.43
C ARG A 190 19.73 23.34 5.93
N LEU A 191 19.76 22.09 5.45
CA LEU A 191 19.92 21.78 4.03
C LEU A 191 18.62 21.99 3.21
N THR A 192 17.46 22.08 3.88
CA THR A 192 16.16 22.19 3.20
C THR A 192 15.67 23.63 2.97
N GLY A 193 16.38 24.64 3.48
CA GLY A 193 16.08 26.07 3.24
C GLY A 193 14.97 26.67 4.11
N ASP A 194 15.00 28.01 4.31
CA ASP A 194 14.22 28.72 5.33
C ASP A 194 12.69 28.77 5.10
N GLY A 195 12.19 28.47 3.91
CA GLY A 195 10.76 28.69 3.58
C GLY A 195 9.76 27.61 4.02
N ARG A 196 10.22 26.42 4.47
CA ARG A 196 9.36 25.24 4.75
C ARG A 196 9.73 24.50 6.03
N LEU A 197 10.45 25.13 6.94
CA LEU A 197 11.00 24.51 8.15
C LEU A 197 9.95 23.77 9.00
N ALA A 198 8.76 24.34 9.21
CA ALA A 198 7.72 23.71 10.03
C ALA A 198 7.19 22.40 9.44
N ASN A 199 6.96 22.37 8.12
CA ASN A 199 6.45 21.17 7.43
C ASN A 199 7.50 20.07 7.37
N VAL A 200 8.75 20.42 7.05
CA VAL A 200 9.85 19.45 6.98
C VAL A 200 10.18 18.89 8.36
N THR A 201 10.11 19.72 9.41
CA THR A 201 10.33 19.26 10.80
C THR A 201 9.28 18.25 11.21
N ARG A 202 7.98 18.54 10.97
CA ARG A 202 6.89 17.60 11.28
C ARG A 202 7.03 16.30 10.49
N ALA A 203 7.35 16.40 9.21
CA ALA A 203 7.56 15.25 8.34
C ALA A 203 8.69 14.34 8.82
N LEU A 204 9.84 14.92 9.23
CA LEU A 204 10.96 14.16 9.77
C LEU A 204 10.65 13.52 11.13
N ASP A 205 9.92 14.23 12.01
CA ASP A 205 9.51 13.68 13.30
C ASP A 205 8.51 12.54 13.11
N GLU A 206 7.52 12.70 12.23
CA GLU A 206 6.56 11.64 11.90
C GLU A 206 7.23 10.43 11.24
N ALA A 207 8.17 10.65 10.31
CA ALA A 207 8.94 9.57 9.69
C ALA A 207 9.77 8.81 10.73
N ASN A 208 10.47 9.52 11.62
CA ASN A 208 11.24 8.91 12.70
C ASN A 208 10.36 8.04 13.62
N ASP A 209 9.20 8.55 14.02
CA ASP A 209 8.30 7.82 14.92
C ASP A 209 7.68 6.59 14.25
N ARG A 210 7.27 6.70 12.98
CA ARG A 210 6.74 5.57 12.20
C ARG A 210 7.79 4.49 11.99
N ILE A 211 9.01 4.85 11.57
CA ILE A 211 10.11 3.91 11.36
C ILE A 211 10.49 3.22 12.67
N SER A 212 10.67 3.99 13.74
CA SER A 212 11.03 3.44 15.06
C SER A 212 9.95 2.48 15.58
N ARG A 213 8.68 2.86 15.49
CA ARG A 213 7.55 2.01 15.89
C ARG A 213 7.53 0.71 15.09
N TYR A 214 7.67 0.79 13.76
CA TYR A 214 7.74 -0.40 12.91
C TYR A 214 8.86 -1.34 13.33
N LEU A 215 10.09 -0.83 13.46
CA LEU A 215 11.25 -1.66 13.79
C LEU A 215 11.13 -2.31 15.18
N VAL A 216 10.58 -1.60 16.17
CA VAL A 216 10.34 -2.15 17.51
C VAL A 216 9.28 -3.23 17.45
N VAL A 217 8.15 -3.00 16.82
CA VAL A 217 7.06 -3.97 16.70
C VAL A 217 7.53 -5.20 15.93
N GLN A 218 8.19 -5.02 14.79
CA GLN A 218 8.76 -6.12 14.00
C GLN A 218 9.74 -6.96 14.81
N SER A 219 10.67 -6.30 15.52
CA SER A 219 11.66 -7.01 16.35
C SER A 219 10.98 -7.75 17.51
N MET A 220 9.92 -7.20 18.09
CA MET A 220 9.16 -7.83 19.16
C MET A 220 8.38 -9.07 18.67
N ILE A 221 7.72 -8.96 17.51
CA ILE A 221 7.05 -10.11 16.87
C ILE A 221 8.06 -11.21 16.56
N ASN A 222 9.20 -10.86 15.93
CA ASN A 222 10.23 -11.81 15.57
C ASN A 222 10.85 -12.46 16.81
N ALA A 223 11.09 -11.70 17.89
CA ALA A 223 11.61 -12.24 19.14
C ALA A 223 10.63 -13.21 19.80
N THR A 224 9.35 -12.85 19.85
CA THR A 224 8.29 -13.73 20.38
C THR A 224 8.18 -15.01 19.56
N TYR A 225 8.24 -14.92 18.24
CA TYR A 225 8.27 -16.06 17.33
C TYR A 225 9.48 -16.97 17.59
N GLY A 226 10.68 -16.39 17.65
CA GLY A 226 11.92 -17.14 17.92
C GLY A 226 11.91 -17.84 19.26
N ILE A 227 11.38 -17.18 20.32
CA ILE A 227 11.23 -17.76 21.67
C ILE A 227 10.21 -18.91 21.64
N ALA A 228 9.07 -18.73 20.98
CA ALA A 228 8.04 -19.76 20.85
C ALA A 228 8.57 -21.00 20.12
N VAL A 229 9.27 -20.80 18.99
CA VAL A 229 9.94 -21.88 18.25
C VAL A 229 10.99 -22.57 19.10
N SER A 230 11.87 -21.81 19.76
CA SER A 230 12.91 -22.37 20.64
C SER A 230 12.30 -23.23 21.74
N THR A 231 11.28 -22.71 22.44
CA THR A 231 10.59 -23.42 23.51
C THR A 231 9.89 -24.68 23.01
N GLY A 232 9.18 -24.58 21.88
CA GLY A 232 8.52 -25.74 21.27
C GLY A 232 9.49 -26.83 20.84
N LEU A 233 10.61 -26.46 20.20
CA LEU A 233 11.65 -27.41 19.81
C LEU A 233 12.32 -28.07 21.03
N PHE A 234 12.52 -27.29 22.09
CA PHE A 234 13.05 -27.83 23.37
C PHE A 234 12.11 -28.88 23.99
N VAL A 235 10.80 -28.59 24.01
CA VAL A 235 9.78 -29.52 24.53
C VAL A 235 9.68 -30.80 23.66
N ILE A 236 9.80 -30.69 22.34
CA ILE A 236 9.82 -31.85 21.42
C ILE A 236 11.12 -32.67 21.65
N GLY A 237 12.18 -32.02 22.12
CA GLY A 237 13.50 -32.61 22.34
C GLY A 237 14.43 -32.51 21.14
N VAL A 238 14.17 -31.59 20.21
CA VAL A 238 15.05 -31.35 19.05
C VAL A 238 16.35 -30.70 19.52
N PRO A 239 17.52 -31.25 19.15
CA PRO A 239 18.81 -30.67 19.53
C PRO A 239 18.97 -29.23 19.01
N TYR A 240 19.75 -28.43 19.76
CA TYR A 240 20.08 -27.06 19.38
C TYR A 240 18.88 -26.12 19.26
N ALA A 241 17.85 -26.32 20.08
CA ALA A 241 16.58 -25.58 20.03
C ALA A 241 16.78 -24.05 20.10
N VAL A 242 17.72 -23.55 20.91
CA VAL A 242 18.03 -22.12 21.06
C VAL A 242 18.62 -21.54 19.74
N MET A 243 19.52 -22.28 19.12
CA MET A 243 20.10 -21.89 17.82
C MET A 243 19.01 -21.76 16.75
N TRP A 244 18.13 -22.77 16.64
CA TRP A 244 17.05 -22.76 15.69
C TRP A 244 16.03 -21.65 15.95
N GLY A 245 15.71 -21.38 17.22
CA GLY A 245 14.84 -20.27 17.59
C GLY A 245 15.44 -18.90 17.25
N PHE A 246 16.75 -18.72 17.47
CA PHE A 246 17.42 -17.48 17.07
C PHE A 246 17.53 -17.34 15.54
N LEU A 247 17.79 -18.42 14.84
CA LEU A 247 17.79 -18.43 13.38
C LEU A 247 16.39 -18.10 12.84
N ALA A 248 15.34 -18.64 13.46
CA ALA A 248 13.97 -18.33 13.12
C ALA A 248 13.64 -16.84 13.37
N PHE A 249 14.11 -16.24 14.49
CA PHE A 249 14.02 -14.81 14.74
C PHE A 249 14.67 -13.98 13.63
N LEU A 250 15.90 -14.34 13.20
CA LEU A 250 16.61 -13.60 12.15
C LEU A 250 15.96 -13.77 10.76
N LEU A 251 15.65 -15.02 10.41
CA LEU A 251 15.07 -15.31 9.09
C LEU A 251 13.69 -14.69 8.91
N ARG A 252 12.94 -14.47 10.01
CA ARG A 252 11.62 -13.83 9.92
C ARG A 252 11.66 -12.36 9.46
N PHE A 253 12.81 -11.71 9.39
CA PHE A 253 12.94 -10.43 8.69
C PHE A 253 12.76 -10.56 7.17
N LEU A 254 12.78 -11.78 6.63
CA LEU A 254 12.54 -12.10 5.23
C LEU A 254 11.05 -12.43 5.02
N PRO A 255 10.27 -11.57 4.35
CA PRO A 255 8.86 -11.84 4.13
C PRO A 255 8.67 -13.14 3.32
N TYR A 256 7.65 -13.91 3.66
CA TYR A 256 7.21 -15.13 2.97
C TYR A 256 8.24 -16.28 2.90
N VAL A 257 9.52 -15.97 2.73
CA VAL A 257 10.59 -16.96 2.53
C VAL A 257 11.24 -17.37 3.86
N GLY A 258 11.30 -16.44 4.81
CA GLY A 258 12.00 -16.63 6.07
C GLY A 258 11.47 -17.77 6.94
N PRO A 259 10.18 -17.79 7.30
CA PRO A 259 9.62 -18.84 8.12
C PRO A 259 9.76 -20.25 7.53
N PRO A 260 9.48 -20.52 6.25
CA PRO A 260 9.76 -21.82 5.63
C PRO A 260 11.24 -22.20 5.70
N MET A 261 12.15 -21.28 5.40
CA MET A 261 13.60 -21.55 5.49
C MET A 261 14.03 -21.89 6.91
N ALA A 262 13.48 -21.19 7.91
CA ALA A 262 13.76 -21.47 9.32
C ALA A 262 13.29 -22.87 9.75
N ALA A 263 12.20 -23.37 9.16
CA ALA A 263 11.62 -24.65 9.49
C ALA A 263 12.41 -25.86 8.90
N VAL A 264 13.02 -25.69 7.72
CA VAL A 264 13.70 -26.78 7.00
C VAL A 264 14.78 -27.45 7.87
N GLY A 265 15.64 -26.66 8.50
CA GLY A 265 16.75 -27.19 9.31
C GLY A 265 16.28 -28.07 10.48
N PRO A 266 15.43 -27.57 11.38
CA PRO A 266 14.88 -28.35 12.50
C PRO A 266 14.10 -29.58 12.07
N ILE A 267 13.31 -29.49 10.98
CA ILE A 267 12.56 -30.63 10.46
C ILE A 267 13.50 -31.71 9.95
N VAL A 268 14.50 -31.35 9.14
CA VAL A 268 15.52 -32.29 8.64
C VAL A 268 16.33 -32.90 9.80
N LEU A 269 16.72 -32.09 10.77
CA LEU A 269 17.43 -32.58 11.96
C LEU A 269 16.55 -33.52 12.78
N SER A 270 15.28 -33.20 12.97
CA SER A 270 14.32 -34.08 13.66
C SER A 270 14.14 -35.42 12.92
N LEU A 271 14.09 -35.41 11.57
CA LEU A 271 14.10 -36.63 10.78
C LEU A 271 15.38 -37.46 10.95
N ALA A 272 16.50 -36.79 11.16
CA ALA A 272 17.80 -37.44 11.31
C ALA A 272 18.01 -38.04 12.70
N VAL A 273 17.57 -37.34 13.75
CA VAL A 273 17.84 -37.70 15.16
C VAL A 273 16.86 -38.75 15.68
N PHE A 274 15.58 -38.64 15.36
CA PHE A 274 14.55 -39.50 15.96
C PHE A 274 14.17 -40.70 15.08
N ASP A 275 13.92 -41.86 15.68
CA ASP A 275 13.57 -43.06 14.93
C ASP A 275 12.15 -43.06 14.34
N GLY A 276 11.18 -42.45 15.03
CA GLY A 276 9.78 -42.37 14.61
C GLY A 276 9.43 -41.11 13.77
N TRP A 277 8.19 -41.06 13.27
CA TRP A 277 7.65 -39.95 12.48
C TRP A 277 6.96 -38.89 13.35
N HIS A 278 6.54 -39.23 14.60
CA HIS A 278 5.74 -38.33 15.45
C HIS A 278 6.48 -37.04 15.81
N ARG A 279 7.78 -37.08 16.12
CA ARG A 279 8.55 -35.87 16.46
C ARG A 279 8.88 -34.99 15.26
N PRO A 280 9.28 -35.51 14.08
CA PRO A 280 9.36 -34.71 12.86
C PRO A 280 8.05 -34.02 12.47
N LEU A 281 6.91 -34.76 12.58
CA LEU A 281 5.59 -34.18 12.34
C LEU A 281 5.22 -33.12 13.36
N ALA A 282 5.53 -33.36 14.66
CA ALA A 282 5.33 -32.36 15.71
C ALA A 282 6.19 -31.11 15.47
N THR A 283 7.43 -31.28 14.95
CA THR A 283 8.29 -30.14 14.59
C THR A 283 7.69 -29.34 13.43
N ALA A 284 7.22 -29.99 12.39
CA ALA A 284 6.55 -29.32 11.27
C ALA A 284 5.25 -28.62 11.71
N ALA A 285 4.43 -29.30 12.53
CA ALA A 285 3.22 -28.73 13.11
C ALA A 285 3.51 -27.51 14.01
N LEU A 286 4.59 -27.54 14.80
CA LEU A 286 5.02 -26.40 15.61
C LEU A 286 5.26 -25.15 14.76
N PHE A 287 6.06 -25.27 13.70
CA PHE A 287 6.31 -24.14 12.80
C PHE A 287 5.03 -23.65 12.13
N PHE A 288 4.18 -24.55 11.66
CA PHE A 288 2.91 -24.19 11.05
C PHE A 288 1.97 -23.46 12.04
N VAL A 289 1.82 -23.96 13.26
CA VAL A 289 0.95 -23.36 14.28
C VAL A 289 1.49 -22.01 14.73
N VAL A 290 2.80 -21.91 15.01
CA VAL A 290 3.40 -20.65 15.44
C VAL A 290 3.32 -19.60 14.33
N GLU A 291 3.51 -19.99 13.06
CA GLU A 291 3.34 -19.09 11.92
C GLU A 291 1.89 -18.64 11.77
N LEU A 292 0.94 -19.56 11.84
CA LEU A 292 -0.49 -19.26 11.73
C LEU A 292 -0.94 -18.29 12.83
N VAL A 293 -0.55 -18.55 14.08
CA VAL A 293 -0.86 -17.67 15.23
C VAL A 293 -0.23 -16.29 15.05
N THR A 294 1.01 -16.23 14.57
CA THR A 294 1.69 -14.96 14.35
C THR A 294 1.01 -14.16 13.25
N TYR A 295 0.70 -14.79 12.12
CA TYR A 295 0.05 -14.14 10.99
C TYR A 295 -1.39 -13.71 11.29
N MET A 296 -2.20 -14.56 11.94
CA MET A 296 -3.61 -14.27 12.19
C MET A 296 -3.88 -13.40 13.42
N ILE A 297 -2.98 -13.43 14.41
CA ILE A 297 -3.22 -12.77 15.71
C ILE A 297 -2.17 -11.70 16.00
N ALA A 298 -0.89 -12.04 15.96
CA ALA A 298 0.16 -11.12 16.44
C ALA A 298 0.37 -9.95 15.47
N GLU A 299 0.40 -10.19 14.17
CA GLU A 299 0.57 -9.14 13.17
C GLU A 299 -0.60 -8.14 13.15
N PRO A 300 -1.88 -8.53 13.03
CA PRO A 300 -2.99 -7.59 13.04
C PRO A 300 -3.10 -6.79 14.35
N LEU A 301 -2.84 -7.44 15.50
CA LEU A 301 -2.92 -6.80 16.81
C LEU A 301 -1.83 -5.74 17.04
N LEU A 302 -0.62 -5.98 16.54
CA LEU A 302 0.56 -5.15 16.82
C LEU A 302 0.84 -4.12 15.74
N TYR A 303 0.56 -4.43 14.47
CA TYR A 303 0.76 -3.47 13.39
C TYR A 303 -0.41 -2.51 13.19
N GLY A 304 -1.64 -2.88 13.59
CA GLY A 304 -2.85 -2.10 13.29
C GLY A 304 -3.04 -1.94 11.77
N GLN A 305 -3.59 -0.80 11.35
CA GLN A 305 -3.66 -0.45 9.93
C GLN A 305 -2.26 -0.14 9.40
N THR A 306 -1.81 -1.00 8.58
CA THR A 306 -0.47 -1.28 8.05
C THR A 306 0.25 -0.13 7.34
N ILE A 307 1.54 -0.30 7.19
CA ILE A 307 2.51 0.54 6.49
C ILE A 307 2.17 0.70 5.00
N GLY A 308 1.18 -0.05 4.48
CA GLY A 308 0.67 0.08 3.12
C GLY A 308 1.74 -0.20 2.05
N VAL A 309 2.63 -1.16 2.28
CA VAL A 309 3.61 -1.60 1.28
C VAL A 309 3.09 -2.82 0.55
N SER A 310 3.04 -2.74 -0.78
CA SER A 310 2.63 -3.85 -1.64
C SER A 310 3.51 -5.08 -1.45
N SER A 311 2.88 -6.24 -1.30
CA SER A 311 3.57 -7.53 -1.15
C SER A 311 4.51 -7.83 -2.33
N THR A 312 4.06 -7.54 -3.54
CA THR A 312 4.84 -7.72 -4.77
C THR A 312 6.02 -6.75 -4.81
N ALA A 313 5.80 -5.47 -4.49
CA ALA A 313 6.85 -4.47 -4.44
C ALA A 313 7.90 -4.80 -3.38
N LEU A 314 7.48 -5.32 -2.22
CA LEU A 314 8.38 -5.73 -1.16
C LEU A 314 9.27 -6.90 -1.59
N LEU A 315 8.73 -7.91 -2.29
CA LEU A 315 9.53 -9.03 -2.83
C LEU A 315 10.58 -8.54 -3.84
N VAL A 316 10.18 -7.65 -4.75
CA VAL A 316 11.10 -7.05 -5.74
C VAL A 316 12.18 -6.23 -5.02
N ALA A 317 11.80 -5.44 -4.02
CA ALA A 317 12.75 -4.65 -3.23
C ALA A 317 13.75 -5.53 -2.46
N VAL A 318 13.30 -6.61 -1.82
CA VAL A 318 14.17 -7.56 -1.12
C VAL A 318 15.12 -8.25 -2.09
N ALA A 319 14.64 -8.64 -3.29
CA ALA A 319 15.51 -9.19 -4.34
C ALA A 319 16.58 -8.17 -4.79
N PHE A 320 16.19 -6.90 -4.98
CA PHE A 320 17.11 -5.80 -5.31
C PHE A 320 18.19 -5.59 -4.23
N TRP A 321 17.79 -5.52 -2.94
CA TRP A 321 18.72 -5.36 -1.83
C TRP A 321 19.66 -6.57 -1.69
N THR A 322 19.14 -7.78 -1.94
CA THR A 322 19.94 -9.01 -1.94
C THR A 322 20.97 -9.01 -3.05
N TRP A 323 20.60 -8.58 -4.26
CA TRP A 323 21.52 -8.42 -5.36
C TRP A 323 22.61 -7.37 -5.06
N LEU A 324 22.20 -6.26 -4.42
CA LEU A 324 23.09 -5.13 -4.14
C LEU A 324 24.11 -5.43 -3.02
N TRP A 325 23.64 -6.00 -1.89
CA TRP A 325 24.43 -6.19 -0.66
C TRP A 325 24.50 -7.65 -0.17
N GLY A 326 24.12 -8.61 -1.01
CA GLY A 326 24.17 -10.03 -0.69
C GLY A 326 23.28 -10.43 0.50
N PRO A 327 23.73 -11.39 1.35
CA PRO A 327 22.94 -11.87 2.50
C PRO A 327 22.55 -10.77 3.50
N ILE A 328 23.38 -9.74 3.64
CA ILE A 328 23.08 -8.60 4.52
C ILE A 328 21.93 -7.77 3.93
N GLY A 329 21.95 -7.55 2.61
CA GLY A 329 20.85 -6.90 1.89
C GLY A 329 19.54 -7.68 2.00
N LEU A 330 19.61 -9.00 2.02
CA LEU A 330 18.44 -9.87 2.23
C LEU A 330 17.78 -9.61 3.60
N VAL A 331 18.55 -9.52 4.68
CA VAL A 331 18.05 -9.25 6.03
C VAL A 331 17.57 -7.81 6.19
N LEU A 332 18.32 -6.86 5.62
CA LEU A 332 18.01 -5.42 5.71
C LEU A 332 16.96 -4.95 4.71
N GLY A 333 16.64 -5.75 3.69
CA GLY A 333 15.79 -5.34 2.55
C GLY A 333 14.44 -4.82 2.99
N THR A 334 13.74 -5.54 3.86
CA THR A 334 12.43 -5.11 4.37
C THR A 334 12.50 -3.81 5.18
N PRO A 335 13.33 -3.71 6.24
CA PRO A 335 13.42 -2.46 7.00
C PRO A 335 13.86 -1.26 6.16
N LEU A 336 14.82 -1.45 5.25
CA LEU A 336 15.26 -0.37 4.37
C LEU A 336 14.17 0.09 3.40
N THR A 337 13.41 -0.86 2.85
CA THR A 337 12.28 -0.54 1.95
C THR A 337 11.20 0.24 2.69
N VAL A 338 10.84 -0.19 3.90
CA VAL A 338 9.87 0.54 4.74
C VAL A 338 10.37 1.95 5.06
N CYS A 339 11.65 2.11 5.41
CA CYS A 339 12.24 3.43 5.61
C CYS A 339 12.15 4.30 4.35
N LEU A 340 12.42 3.74 3.17
CA LEU A 340 12.33 4.46 1.89
C LEU A 340 10.90 4.88 1.57
N VAL A 341 9.91 4.01 1.80
CA VAL A 341 8.49 4.32 1.58
C VAL A 341 8.02 5.43 2.52
N VAL A 342 8.35 5.35 3.82
CA VAL A 342 8.01 6.40 4.77
C VAL A 342 8.66 7.73 4.40
N LEU A 343 9.93 7.74 4.01
CA LEU A 343 10.62 8.94 3.53
C LEU A 343 10.00 9.47 2.23
N GLY A 344 9.57 8.57 1.33
CA GLY A 344 8.91 8.92 0.08
C GLY A 344 7.58 9.66 0.27
N LYS A 345 6.83 9.36 1.32
CA LYS A 345 5.59 10.09 1.68
C LYS A 345 5.85 11.55 2.06
N HIS A 346 7.02 11.86 2.61
CA HIS A 346 7.33 13.18 3.14
C HIS A 346 8.30 14.00 2.26
N ILE A 347 9.07 13.35 1.40
CA ILE A 347 10.06 14.01 0.53
C ILE A 347 9.57 13.98 -0.92
N PRO A 348 9.17 15.15 -1.52
CA PRO A 348 8.62 15.16 -2.88
C PRO A 348 9.54 14.57 -3.96
N ALA A 349 10.86 14.62 -3.76
CA ALA A 349 11.82 14.02 -4.68
C ALA A 349 11.79 12.49 -4.67
N LEU A 350 11.30 11.87 -3.59
CA LEU A 350 11.20 10.42 -3.40
C LEU A 350 9.76 9.89 -3.53
N SER A 351 8.78 10.75 -3.83
CA SER A 351 7.36 10.37 -3.93
C SER A 351 7.10 9.26 -4.95
N PHE A 352 7.93 9.14 -6.00
CA PHE A 352 7.83 8.05 -6.97
C PHE A 352 8.01 6.67 -6.31
N ILE A 353 8.82 6.57 -5.23
CA ILE A 353 9.01 5.31 -4.49
C ILE A 353 7.69 4.90 -3.83
N THR A 354 6.96 5.86 -3.25
CA THR A 354 5.66 5.59 -2.63
C THR A 354 4.68 5.05 -3.65
N VAL A 355 4.57 5.69 -4.82
CA VAL A 355 3.66 5.26 -5.90
C VAL A 355 3.93 3.81 -6.35
N PHE A 356 5.21 3.40 -6.43
CA PHE A 356 5.57 2.05 -6.84
C PHE A 356 5.49 1.00 -5.74
N MET A 357 5.59 1.42 -4.46
CA MET A 357 5.79 0.50 -3.34
C MET A 357 4.54 0.35 -2.45
N THR A 358 3.53 1.22 -2.57
CA THR A 358 2.33 1.15 -1.73
C THR A 358 1.18 0.43 -2.44
N ASP A 359 0.30 -0.21 -1.65
CA ASP A 359 -0.97 -0.76 -2.13
C ASP A 359 -2.06 0.31 -2.22
N GLU A 360 -1.77 1.56 -1.83
CA GLU A 360 -2.70 2.66 -2.02
C GLU A 360 -2.97 2.81 -3.52
N PRO A 361 -4.22 2.98 -3.95
CA PRO A 361 -4.53 3.18 -5.35
C PRO A 361 -3.65 4.30 -5.92
N ALA A 362 -2.89 3.99 -6.98
CA ALA A 362 -1.96 4.94 -7.59
C ALA A 362 -2.68 6.17 -8.18
N LEU A 363 -3.96 6.04 -8.42
CA LEU A 363 -4.85 7.07 -8.92
C LEU A 363 -5.92 7.37 -7.87
N SER A 364 -6.23 8.66 -7.68
CA SER A 364 -7.42 9.05 -6.94
C SER A 364 -8.67 8.47 -7.62
N PRO A 365 -9.75 8.20 -6.87
CA PRO A 365 -10.94 7.55 -7.40
C PRO A 365 -11.55 8.25 -8.61
N ASP A 366 -11.55 9.58 -8.63
CA ASP A 366 -11.99 10.40 -9.76
C ASP A 366 -11.15 10.16 -11.01
N VAL A 367 -9.83 10.06 -10.87
CA VAL A 367 -8.91 9.78 -11.98
C VAL A 367 -9.04 8.34 -12.45
N ALA A 368 -9.16 7.39 -11.52
CA ALA A 368 -9.35 5.98 -11.84
C ALA A 368 -10.68 5.77 -12.60
N TYR A 369 -11.77 6.36 -12.08
CA TYR A 369 -13.07 6.33 -12.74
C TYR A 369 -13.01 6.94 -14.15
N TYR A 370 -12.44 8.15 -14.30
CA TYR A 370 -12.25 8.77 -15.60
C TYR A 370 -11.44 7.90 -16.56
N GLN A 371 -10.38 7.26 -16.08
CA GLN A 371 -9.55 6.37 -16.89
C GLN A 371 -10.33 5.16 -17.41
N ARG A 372 -11.22 4.56 -16.59
CA ARG A 372 -12.06 3.43 -16.99
C ARG A 372 -13.10 3.85 -18.03
N LEU A 373 -13.72 5.02 -17.85
CA LEU A 373 -14.62 5.58 -18.84
C LEU A 373 -13.90 5.82 -20.18
N LEU A 374 -12.68 6.36 -20.14
CA LEU A 374 -11.85 6.58 -21.34
C LEU A 374 -11.46 5.26 -22.02
N ALA A 375 -11.21 4.19 -21.22
CA ALA A 375 -10.93 2.85 -21.72
C ALA A 375 -12.19 2.14 -22.27
N LYS A 376 -13.38 2.74 -22.15
CA LYS A 376 -14.68 2.17 -22.53
C LYS A 376 -15.00 0.89 -21.73
N ASP A 377 -14.67 0.89 -20.46
CA ASP A 377 -14.94 -0.19 -19.53
C ASP A 377 -15.88 0.30 -18.40
N PRO A 378 -17.20 0.37 -18.68
CA PRO A 378 -18.18 0.83 -17.70
C PRO A 378 -18.31 -0.11 -16.48
N ALA A 379 -18.05 -1.42 -16.65
CA ALA A 379 -18.14 -2.38 -15.56
C ALA A 379 -17.07 -2.12 -14.48
N GLU A 380 -15.80 -1.96 -14.86
CA GLU A 380 -14.75 -1.59 -13.90
C GLU A 380 -14.94 -0.15 -13.37
N ALA A 381 -15.55 0.75 -14.13
CA ALA A 381 -15.89 2.09 -13.64
C ALA A 381 -16.97 2.01 -12.54
N GLU A 382 -17.97 1.15 -12.69
CA GLU A 382 -19.00 0.89 -11.70
C GLU A 382 -18.41 0.30 -10.41
N GLU A 383 -17.49 -0.68 -10.51
CA GLU A 383 -16.81 -1.27 -9.35
C GLU A 383 -16.10 -0.21 -8.50
N ILE A 384 -15.55 0.85 -9.10
CA ILE A 384 -14.93 1.94 -8.35
C ILE A 384 -15.96 2.71 -7.52
N LEU A 385 -17.15 2.95 -8.05
CA LEU A 385 -18.22 3.64 -7.32
C LEU A 385 -18.77 2.77 -6.19
N GLU A 386 -18.99 1.48 -6.47
CA GLU A 386 -19.46 0.50 -5.48
C GLU A 386 -18.44 0.33 -4.35
N ALA A 387 -17.15 0.21 -4.65
CA ALA A 387 -16.11 0.12 -3.63
C ALA A 387 -16.12 1.33 -2.67
N HIS A 388 -16.37 2.53 -3.18
CA HIS A 388 -16.52 3.73 -2.34
C HIS A 388 -17.75 3.68 -1.43
N LEU A 389 -18.87 3.15 -1.94
CA LEU A 389 -20.09 2.97 -1.16
C LEU A 389 -19.91 1.89 -0.09
N ASP A 390 -19.21 0.80 -0.41
CA ASP A 390 -18.88 -0.29 0.52
C ASP A 390 -17.94 0.18 1.65
N ASP A 391 -17.07 1.15 1.38
CA ASP A 391 -16.24 1.82 2.40
C ASP A 391 -17.05 2.73 3.35
N GLY A 392 -18.36 2.84 3.13
CA GLY A 392 -19.30 3.55 4.00
C GLY A 392 -19.51 5.03 3.66
N HIS A 393 -19.07 5.49 2.47
CA HIS A 393 -19.35 6.83 2.00
C HIS A 393 -20.83 6.94 1.54
N ALA A 394 -21.43 8.11 1.78
CA ALA A 394 -22.77 8.35 1.29
C ALA A 394 -22.74 8.57 -0.25
N LEU A 395 -23.85 8.24 -0.94
CA LEU A 395 -23.94 8.39 -2.40
C LEU A 395 -23.62 9.83 -2.87
N VAL A 396 -23.99 10.84 -2.10
CA VAL A 396 -23.66 12.24 -2.41
C VAL A 396 -22.15 12.49 -2.39
N ASP A 397 -21.40 11.85 -1.48
CA ASP A 397 -19.95 11.97 -1.42
C ASP A 397 -19.29 11.30 -2.62
N VAL A 398 -19.78 10.10 -3.01
CA VAL A 398 -19.31 9.38 -4.20
C VAL A 398 -19.52 10.23 -5.47
N TYR A 399 -20.66 10.90 -5.58
CA TYR A 399 -20.91 11.79 -6.70
C TYR A 399 -20.00 13.02 -6.69
N ASP A 400 -19.88 13.71 -5.55
CA ASP A 400 -19.09 14.93 -5.43
C ASP A 400 -17.58 14.67 -5.55
N ASP A 401 -17.07 13.56 -4.98
CA ASP A 401 -15.64 13.28 -4.90
C ASP A 401 -15.11 12.44 -6.08
N THR A 402 -16.01 11.73 -6.80
CA THR A 402 -15.58 10.83 -7.88
C THR A 402 -16.17 11.20 -9.23
N VAL A 403 -17.51 11.26 -9.35
CA VAL A 403 -18.15 11.39 -10.67
C VAL A 403 -18.06 12.83 -11.20
N ILE A 404 -18.36 13.84 -10.38
CA ILE A 404 -18.29 15.25 -10.77
C ILE A 404 -16.88 15.65 -11.22
N PRO A 405 -15.79 15.35 -10.46
CA PRO A 405 -14.44 15.67 -10.91
C PRO A 405 -14.03 14.93 -12.19
N ALA A 406 -14.47 13.67 -12.37
CA ALA A 406 -14.20 12.91 -13.59
C ALA A 406 -14.88 13.52 -14.83
N LEU A 407 -16.15 13.92 -14.72
CA LEU A 407 -16.88 14.62 -15.79
C LEU A 407 -16.24 15.99 -16.12
N SER A 408 -15.84 16.74 -15.08
CA SER A 408 -15.12 18.01 -15.25
C SER A 408 -13.80 17.83 -15.98
N ARG A 409 -13.07 16.75 -15.67
CA ARG A 409 -11.82 16.38 -16.35
C ARG A 409 -12.07 16.01 -17.81
N ALA A 410 -13.10 15.22 -18.10
CA ALA A 410 -13.49 14.86 -19.47
C ALA A 410 -13.79 16.12 -20.29
N LYS A 411 -14.52 17.07 -19.70
CA LYS A 411 -14.85 18.36 -20.30
C LYS A 411 -13.60 19.20 -20.57
N ALA A 412 -12.71 19.32 -19.60
CA ALA A 412 -11.43 20.01 -19.73
C ALA A 412 -10.52 19.39 -20.82
N ASP A 413 -10.48 18.06 -20.90
CA ASP A 413 -9.68 17.36 -21.91
C ASP A 413 -10.28 17.51 -23.32
N CYS A 414 -11.60 17.58 -23.43
CA CYS A 414 -12.29 17.89 -24.69
C CYS A 414 -12.03 19.34 -25.14
N GLU A 415 -12.11 20.34 -24.22
CA GLU A 415 -11.79 21.74 -24.53
C GLU A 415 -10.31 21.93 -24.92
N ALA A 416 -9.41 21.14 -24.32
CA ALA A 416 -7.98 21.15 -24.64
C ALA A 416 -7.62 20.30 -25.88
N GLU A 417 -8.60 19.77 -26.61
CA GLU A 417 -8.43 18.90 -27.79
C GLU A 417 -7.57 17.64 -27.51
N ARG A 418 -7.52 17.16 -26.25
CA ARG A 418 -6.86 15.90 -25.86
C ARG A 418 -7.76 14.70 -26.09
N VAL A 419 -9.06 14.92 -26.02
CA VAL A 419 -10.13 13.94 -26.24
C VAL A 419 -11.02 14.51 -27.32
N SER A 420 -11.37 13.71 -28.33
CA SER A 420 -12.28 14.11 -29.39
C SER A 420 -13.72 14.26 -28.85
N ARG A 421 -14.57 15.00 -29.58
CA ARG A 421 -15.99 15.13 -29.22
C ARG A 421 -16.73 13.80 -29.19
N GLU A 422 -16.38 12.88 -30.08
CA GLU A 422 -16.97 11.53 -30.13
C GLU A 422 -16.57 10.70 -28.92
N GLU A 423 -15.30 10.78 -28.49
CA GLU A 423 -14.82 10.12 -27.29
C GLU A 423 -15.44 10.73 -26.03
N ALA A 424 -15.59 12.05 -25.96
CA ALA A 424 -16.26 12.71 -24.83
C ALA A 424 -17.72 12.27 -24.71
N GLN A 425 -18.43 12.15 -25.82
CA GLN A 425 -19.82 11.63 -25.85
C GLN A 425 -19.88 10.17 -25.36
N ALA A 426 -18.90 9.33 -25.75
CA ALA A 426 -18.83 7.96 -25.28
C ALA A 426 -18.58 7.90 -23.75
N ILE A 427 -17.71 8.77 -23.22
CA ILE A 427 -17.45 8.92 -21.78
C ILE A 427 -18.74 9.34 -21.06
N TYR A 428 -19.45 10.35 -21.56
CA TYR A 428 -20.69 10.81 -20.93
C TYR A 428 -21.78 9.75 -20.96
N LYS A 429 -21.89 8.99 -22.05
CA LYS A 429 -22.82 7.87 -22.13
C LYS A 429 -22.52 6.80 -21.08
N ALA A 430 -21.27 6.36 -20.99
CA ALA A 430 -20.84 5.38 -20.01
C ALA A 430 -21.01 5.89 -18.55
N ALA A 431 -20.69 7.16 -18.29
CA ALA A 431 -20.92 7.77 -16.98
C ALA A 431 -22.41 7.82 -16.60
N ARG A 432 -23.29 8.09 -17.57
CA ARG A 432 -24.75 8.07 -17.36
C ARG A 432 -25.21 6.66 -16.98
N GLU A 433 -24.76 5.64 -17.72
CA GLU A 433 -25.10 4.24 -17.46
C GLU A 433 -24.67 3.82 -16.05
N THR A 434 -23.42 4.08 -15.65
CA THR A 434 -22.93 3.73 -14.29
C THR A 434 -23.66 4.49 -13.18
N VAL A 435 -23.97 5.78 -13.36
CA VAL A 435 -24.74 6.58 -12.39
C VAL A 435 -26.18 6.05 -12.24
N GLU A 436 -26.83 5.65 -13.32
CA GLU A 436 -28.18 5.08 -13.29
C GLU A 436 -28.19 3.69 -12.63
N GLU A 437 -27.20 2.83 -12.90
CA GLU A 437 -27.08 1.50 -12.31
C GLU A 437 -26.82 1.55 -10.80
N VAL A 438 -25.87 2.39 -10.36
CA VAL A 438 -25.57 2.59 -8.94
C VAL A 438 -26.77 3.18 -8.20
N ALA A 439 -27.45 4.16 -8.79
CA ALA A 439 -28.68 4.72 -8.21
C ALA A 439 -29.81 3.68 -8.06
N ALA A 440 -30.00 2.81 -9.06
CA ALA A 440 -31.03 1.78 -9.04
C ALA A 440 -30.81 0.75 -7.90
N ARG A 441 -29.54 0.51 -7.49
CA ARG A 441 -29.22 -0.42 -6.41
C ARG A 441 -29.31 0.21 -5.01
N HIS A 442 -28.94 1.47 -4.88
CA HIS A 442 -28.76 2.12 -3.58
C HIS A 442 -29.89 3.07 -3.17
N LEU A 443 -30.76 3.45 -4.12
CA LEU A 443 -31.90 4.30 -3.84
C LEU A 443 -33.21 3.50 -3.77
N PRO A 444 -34.19 3.92 -2.97
CA PRO A 444 -35.50 3.25 -2.90
C PRO A 444 -36.20 3.30 -4.27
N ALA A 445 -36.97 2.23 -4.57
CA ALA A 445 -37.72 2.12 -5.83
C ALA A 445 -38.61 3.36 -6.05
N GLY A 446 -38.39 4.05 -7.16
CA GLY A 446 -39.07 5.31 -7.52
C GLY A 446 -38.18 6.54 -7.57
N ALA A 447 -37.02 6.54 -6.92
CA ALA A 447 -36.04 7.63 -7.00
C ALA A 447 -35.16 7.55 -8.27
N GLY A 448 -35.02 6.35 -8.88
CA GLY A 448 -34.15 6.05 -10.00
C GLY A 448 -34.83 5.97 -11.37
N GLU A 449 -36.17 5.95 -11.46
CA GLU A 449 -36.83 5.83 -12.78
C GLU A 449 -36.58 7.08 -13.62
N ALA A 450 -35.68 6.89 -14.59
CA ALA A 450 -35.51 7.81 -15.69
C ALA A 450 -36.84 7.87 -16.45
N ALA A 451 -37.54 9.01 -16.39
CA ALA A 451 -38.55 9.30 -17.40
C ALA A 451 -37.82 9.29 -18.74
N SER A 452 -38.13 8.29 -19.59
CA SER A 452 -37.68 8.19 -20.97
C SER A 452 -37.92 9.54 -21.66
N PRO A 453 -36.98 10.03 -22.50
CA PRO A 453 -37.22 11.24 -23.24
C PRO A 453 -38.39 11.00 -24.22
N ALA A 454 -39.43 11.83 -24.10
CA ALA A 454 -40.59 11.90 -24.97
C ALA A 454 -41.69 10.81 -24.78
N GLU A 455 -42.47 10.94 -23.73
CA GLU A 455 -43.91 10.69 -23.88
C GLU A 455 -44.69 11.99 -23.63
N PRO A 456 -45.68 12.30 -24.47
CA PRO A 456 -46.49 13.51 -24.32
C PRO A 456 -47.38 13.37 -23.07
N VAL A 457 -47.35 14.43 -22.30
CA VAL A 457 -48.16 14.68 -21.11
C VAL A 457 -49.59 14.15 -21.22
N GLY A 458 -49.89 13.15 -20.40
CA GLY A 458 -51.26 12.62 -20.33
C GLY A 458 -51.45 11.54 -19.25
N SER A 459 -50.94 11.72 -18.04
CA SER A 459 -51.43 10.91 -16.91
C SER A 459 -51.40 11.75 -15.63
N LYS A 460 -52.55 12.31 -15.31
CA LYS A 460 -52.88 12.84 -14.00
C LYS A 460 -53.11 11.66 -13.03
N ASN A 461 -52.08 11.21 -12.37
CA ASN A 461 -52.27 10.44 -11.16
C ASN A 461 -52.23 11.38 -9.96
N GLY A 462 -53.33 11.47 -9.27
CA GLY A 462 -53.73 12.45 -8.26
C GLY A 462 -52.96 12.36 -6.91
N LEU A 463 -51.65 12.36 -6.92
CA LEU A 463 -50.79 12.47 -5.71
C LEU A 463 -49.90 13.73 -5.71
N ASP A 464 -49.90 14.54 -6.80
CA ASP A 464 -48.96 15.68 -6.95
C ASP A 464 -49.54 17.05 -6.52
N ALA A 465 -50.73 17.08 -5.88
CA ALA A 465 -51.36 18.34 -5.50
C ALA A 465 -50.79 18.84 -4.16
N GLY A 466 -49.64 19.53 -4.19
CA GLY A 466 -49.12 20.22 -3.01
C GLY A 466 -47.59 20.17 -2.78
N LEU A 467 -46.86 19.40 -3.58
CA LEU A 467 -45.38 19.41 -3.49
C LEU A 467 -44.78 20.59 -4.25
N PRO A 468 -43.72 21.23 -3.71
CA PRO A 468 -43.01 22.30 -4.38
C PRO A 468 -42.38 21.82 -5.68
N SER A 469 -42.40 22.66 -6.72
CA SER A 469 -41.90 22.30 -8.06
C SER A 469 -40.54 22.89 -8.34
N VAL A 470 -39.60 22.03 -8.73
CA VAL A 470 -38.23 22.40 -9.13
C VAL A 470 -38.07 22.12 -10.63
N LEU A 471 -37.62 23.12 -11.38
CA LEU A 471 -37.29 22.99 -12.80
C LEU A 471 -35.77 23.05 -12.97
N GLY A 472 -35.15 21.89 -13.30
CA GLY A 472 -33.73 21.79 -13.54
C GLY A 472 -33.37 21.93 -15.00
N CYS A 473 -32.40 22.75 -15.36
CA CYS A 473 -31.87 22.86 -16.70
C CYS A 473 -30.34 22.70 -16.73
N ALA A 474 -29.82 21.95 -17.69
CA ALA A 474 -28.40 21.86 -17.97
C ALA A 474 -27.96 23.09 -18.79
N ALA A 475 -26.81 23.67 -18.44
CA ALA A 475 -26.33 24.91 -19.03
C ALA A 475 -25.83 24.74 -20.47
N GLY A 476 -25.23 23.60 -20.81
CA GLY A 476 -24.56 23.51 -22.10
C GLY A 476 -24.33 22.15 -22.72
N ASP A 477 -24.08 21.10 -21.96
CA ASP A 477 -23.69 19.81 -22.52
C ASP A 477 -24.22 18.59 -21.72
N ASP A 478 -23.93 17.38 -22.24
CA ASP A 478 -24.35 16.12 -21.65
C ASP A 478 -23.78 15.90 -20.23
N ALA A 479 -22.60 16.45 -19.94
CA ALA A 479 -22.01 16.36 -18.59
C ALA A 479 -22.84 17.14 -17.56
N ASP A 480 -23.33 18.34 -17.95
CA ASP A 480 -24.22 19.15 -17.11
C ASP A 480 -25.55 18.41 -16.86
N GLU A 481 -26.04 17.65 -17.85
CA GLU A 481 -27.28 16.87 -17.75
C GLU A 481 -27.11 15.66 -16.81
N ILE A 482 -25.96 14.98 -16.86
CA ILE A 482 -25.63 13.88 -15.93
C ILE A 482 -25.56 14.42 -14.49
N ALA A 483 -24.89 15.54 -14.30
CA ALA A 483 -24.79 16.18 -12.99
C ALA A 483 -26.16 16.60 -12.43
N LEU A 484 -27.03 17.09 -13.28
CA LEU A 484 -28.42 17.39 -12.93
C LEU A 484 -29.22 16.12 -12.59
N THR A 485 -28.94 15.00 -13.27
CA THR A 485 -29.54 13.70 -12.96
C THR A 485 -29.12 13.20 -11.58
N MET A 486 -27.83 13.30 -11.25
CA MET A 486 -27.32 12.95 -9.93
C MET A 486 -27.98 13.78 -8.82
N LEU A 487 -28.12 15.10 -9.00
CA LEU A 487 -28.80 15.94 -8.02
C LEU A 487 -30.26 15.53 -7.85
N ARG A 488 -30.96 15.23 -8.94
CA ARG A 488 -32.35 14.72 -8.87
C ARG A 488 -32.43 13.41 -8.08
N GLN A 489 -31.50 12.49 -8.30
CA GLN A 489 -31.45 11.21 -7.55
C GLN A 489 -31.23 11.39 -6.06
N LEU A 490 -30.55 12.46 -5.66
CA LEU A 490 -30.32 12.82 -4.25
C LEU A 490 -31.53 13.49 -3.58
N MET A 491 -32.54 13.93 -4.36
CA MET A 491 -33.79 14.50 -3.86
C MET A 491 -34.83 13.39 -3.71
N SER A 492 -35.55 13.39 -2.57
CA SER A 492 -36.64 12.45 -2.37
C SER A 492 -37.87 12.83 -3.20
N PRO A 493 -38.55 11.88 -3.84
CA PRO A 493 -39.83 12.16 -4.52
C PRO A 493 -40.93 12.73 -3.60
N THR A 494 -40.75 12.60 -2.29
CA THR A 494 -41.66 13.15 -1.27
C THR A 494 -41.32 14.60 -0.89
N GLU A 495 -40.16 15.10 -1.26
CA GLU A 495 -39.69 16.46 -0.94
C GLU A 495 -40.12 17.47 -2.00
N CYS A 496 -40.00 17.12 -3.26
CA CYS A 496 -40.36 18.02 -4.38
C CYS A 496 -40.66 17.26 -5.66
N THR A 497 -41.34 17.92 -6.58
CA THR A 497 -41.51 17.48 -7.98
C THR A 497 -40.36 18.05 -8.80
N PHE A 498 -39.42 17.20 -9.26
CA PHE A 498 -38.23 17.64 -9.99
C PHE A 498 -38.37 17.31 -11.47
N GLU A 499 -38.55 18.35 -12.31
CA GLU A 499 -38.59 18.22 -13.78
C GLU A 499 -37.26 18.67 -14.41
N ARG A 500 -36.83 18.01 -15.48
CA ARG A 500 -35.58 18.32 -16.19
C ARG A 500 -35.83 18.85 -17.57
N ILE A 501 -35.05 19.85 -17.96
CA ILE A 501 -34.95 20.35 -19.34
C ILE A 501 -33.68 19.80 -19.97
N SER A 502 -33.77 19.31 -21.19
CA SER A 502 -32.62 18.77 -21.93
C SER A 502 -31.50 19.82 -22.11
N ALA A 503 -30.24 19.36 -22.12
CA ALA A 503 -29.06 20.19 -22.36
C ALA A 503 -29.08 20.93 -23.72
N HIS A 504 -29.87 20.45 -24.66
CA HIS A 504 -29.97 21.06 -25.98
C HIS A 504 -31.04 22.15 -26.10
N ALA A 505 -31.76 22.46 -25.01
CA ALA A 505 -32.78 23.49 -25.00
C ALA A 505 -32.17 24.89 -25.15
N LEU A 506 -32.75 25.67 -26.04
CA LEU A 506 -32.32 27.05 -26.24
C LEU A 506 -32.76 27.92 -25.04
N SER A 507 -32.01 28.98 -24.76
CA SER A 507 -32.33 29.90 -23.66
C SER A 507 -33.76 30.48 -23.74
N GLY A 508 -34.34 30.59 -24.98
CA GLY A 508 -35.72 30.99 -25.19
C GLY A 508 -36.73 29.94 -24.76
N GLU A 509 -36.43 28.67 -24.97
CA GLU A 509 -37.27 27.52 -24.56
C GLU A 509 -37.29 27.36 -23.06
N ILE A 510 -36.13 27.54 -22.40
CA ILE A 510 -36.03 27.54 -20.95
C ILE A 510 -36.97 28.60 -20.34
N VAL A 511 -36.96 29.82 -20.89
CA VAL A 511 -37.82 30.91 -20.42
C VAL A 511 -39.30 30.61 -20.70
N ALA A 512 -39.63 30.01 -21.85
CA ALA A 512 -41.02 29.63 -22.20
C ALA A 512 -41.56 28.54 -21.27
N LEU A 513 -40.75 27.51 -20.97
CA LEU A 513 -41.11 26.45 -20.06
C LEU A 513 -41.24 26.97 -18.62
N ALA A 514 -40.39 27.89 -18.18
CA ALA A 514 -40.50 28.55 -16.89
C ALA A 514 -41.80 29.39 -16.78
N ASP A 515 -42.26 30.04 -17.87
CA ASP A 515 -43.53 30.78 -17.92
C ASP A 515 -44.75 29.85 -17.85
N GLU A 516 -44.67 28.71 -18.54
CA GLU A 516 -45.74 27.70 -18.60
C GLU A 516 -45.90 26.97 -17.26
N LYS A 517 -44.77 26.46 -16.70
CA LYS A 517 -44.77 25.60 -15.51
C LYS A 517 -44.76 26.34 -14.18
N LYS A 518 -44.28 27.58 -14.16
CA LYS A 518 -44.19 28.45 -12.99
C LYS A 518 -43.55 27.76 -11.79
N PRO A 519 -42.33 27.21 -11.92
CA PRO A 519 -41.68 26.48 -10.83
C PRO A 519 -41.38 27.43 -9.68
N GLU A 520 -41.37 26.90 -8.45
CA GLU A 520 -40.94 27.64 -7.27
C GLU A 520 -39.45 27.93 -7.29
N VAL A 521 -38.65 26.94 -7.74
CA VAL A 521 -37.21 27.07 -7.90
C VAL A 521 -36.78 26.62 -9.28
N LEU A 522 -35.96 27.45 -9.95
CA LEU A 522 -35.26 27.07 -11.17
C LEU A 522 -33.78 26.83 -10.86
N LEU A 523 -33.31 25.63 -11.16
CA LEU A 523 -31.92 25.24 -10.98
C LEU A 523 -31.19 25.14 -12.30
N ILE A 524 -30.02 25.77 -12.40
CA ILE A 524 -29.14 25.67 -13.58
C ILE A 524 -27.91 24.87 -13.20
N ALA A 525 -27.70 23.72 -13.82
CA ALA A 525 -26.50 22.90 -13.64
C ALA A 525 -25.43 23.29 -14.66
N ALA A 526 -24.25 23.67 -14.20
CA ALA A 526 -23.14 24.10 -15.03
C ALA A 526 -21.82 23.56 -14.48
N LEU A 527 -21.32 22.49 -15.07
CA LEU A 527 -20.03 21.92 -14.68
C LEU A 527 -18.87 22.80 -15.18
N ALA A 528 -17.86 22.99 -14.31
CA ALA A 528 -16.60 23.58 -14.74
C ALA A 528 -15.73 22.51 -15.48
N PRO A 529 -14.86 22.91 -16.43
CA PRO A 529 -14.73 24.24 -17.02
C PRO A 529 -15.83 24.55 -18.04
N GLY A 530 -15.84 25.80 -18.54
CA GLY A 530 -16.79 26.23 -19.58
C GLY A 530 -18.18 26.60 -19.07
N GLY A 531 -19.10 26.90 -19.97
CA GLY A 531 -20.52 27.17 -19.66
C GLY A 531 -20.83 28.44 -18.86
N LEU A 532 -19.87 29.19 -18.33
CA LEU A 532 -20.09 30.34 -17.43
C LEU A 532 -20.87 31.46 -18.14
N ASP A 533 -20.46 31.84 -19.34
CA ASP A 533 -21.12 32.94 -20.10
C ASP A 533 -22.54 32.61 -20.50
N GLN A 534 -22.78 31.33 -20.87
CA GLN A 534 -24.12 30.84 -21.22
C GLN A 534 -25.01 30.85 -19.96
N THR A 535 -24.53 30.35 -18.83
CA THR A 535 -25.24 30.36 -17.55
C THR A 535 -25.59 31.78 -17.13
N ARG A 536 -24.65 32.72 -17.22
CA ARG A 536 -24.88 34.16 -16.94
C ARG A 536 -25.96 34.73 -17.87
N HIS A 537 -25.93 34.37 -19.15
CA HIS A 537 -26.94 34.84 -20.12
C HIS A 537 -28.33 34.31 -19.76
N VAL A 538 -28.45 33.03 -19.43
CA VAL A 538 -29.72 32.43 -19.01
C VAL A 538 -30.23 33.07 -17.71
N CYS A 539 -29.39 33.25 -16.69
CA CYS A 539 -29.75 33.92 -15.44
C CYS A 539 -30.30 35.33 -15.67
N LYS A 540 -29.61 36.15 -16.50
CA LYS A 540 -30.05 37.52 -16.81
C LYS A 540 -31.41 37.53 -17.50
N ARG A 541 -31.67 36.63 -18.47
CA ARG A 541 -32.95 36.55 -19.17
C ARG A 541 -34.09 36.10 -18.26
N LEU A 542 -33.83 35.11 -17.41
CA LEU A 542 -34.81 34.63 -16.43
C LEU A 542 -35.12 35.72 -15.39
N ARG A 543 -34.14 36.38 -14.83
CA ARG A 543 -34.32 37.44 -13.83
C ARG A 543 -35.06 38.64 -14.42
N ALA A 544 -34.78 39.03 -15.69
CA ALA A 544 -35.50 40.10 -16.38
C ALA A 544 -36.97 39.77 -16.63
N ARG A 545 -37.32 38.51 -16.90
CA ARG A 545 -38.69 38.07 -17.17
C ARG A 545 -39.46 37.74 -15.88
N PHE A 546 -38.76 37.14 -14.87
CA PHE A 546 -39.34 36.66 -13.61
C PHE A 546 -38.57 37.24 -12.43
N PRO A 547 -38.83 38.50 -12.01
CA PRO A 547 -38.08 39.13 -10.93
C PRO A 547 -38.18 38.46 -9.57
N GLY A 548 -39.28 37.75 -9.29
CA GLY A 548 -39.56 37.06 -8.03
C GLY A 548 -39.25 35.55 -8.02
N MET A 549 -38.75 34.97 -9.10
CA MET A 549 -38.43 33.56 -9.19
C MET A 549 -37.11 33.26 -8.47
N THR A 550 -37.07 32.17 -7.71
CA THR A 550 -35.79 31.69 -7.10
C THR A 550 -34.96 30.99 -8.17
N ILE A 551 -33.74 31.50 -8.39
CA ILE A 551 -32.79 30.95 -9.37
C ILE A 551 -31.56 30.47 -8.64
N LEU A 552 -31.33 29.14 -8.64
CA LEU A 552 -30.13 28.51 -8.09
C LEU A 552 -29.21 28.09 -9.23
N VAL A 553 -27.92 28.17 -9.00
CA VAL A 553 -26.91 27.71 -9.95
C VAL A 553 -26.00 26.72 -9.28
N GLY A 554 -25.91 25.50 -9.83
CA GLY A 554 -24.89 24.53 -9.46
C GLY A 554 -23.64 24.75 -10.32
N ARG A 555 -22.57 25.29 -9.75
CA ARG A 555 -21.27 25.43 -10.41
C ARG A 555 -20.31 24.40 -9.84
N TRP A 556 -20.41 23.17 -10.35
CA TRP A 556 -19.73 22.00 -9.78
C TRP A 556 -18.42 21.68 -10.52
N GLY A 557 -17.56 20.87 -9.89
CA GLY A 557 -16.29 20.44 -10.48
C GLY A 557 -15.21 21.51 -10.37
N ASP A 558 -14.92 21.92 -9.12
CA ASP A 558 -13.97 23.00 -8.81
C ASP A 558 -12.57 22.70 -9.39
N ASN A 559 -12.09 23.62 -10.21
CA ASN A 559 -10.70 23.71 -10.68
C ASN A 559 -9.93 24.88 -10.02
N GLY A 560 -10.36 25.32 -8.83
CA GLY A 560 -9.79 26.44 -8.07
C GLY A 560 -10.30 27.82 -8.48
N GLN A 561 -11.37 27.91 -9.29
CA GLN A 561 -11.94 29.15 -9.81
C GLN A 561 -13.37 29.43 -9.31
N PHE A 562 -13.88 28.62 -8.37
CA PHE A 562 -15.27 28.73 -7.92
C PHE A 562 -15.63 30.14 -7.41
N GLU A 563 -14.80 30.74 -6.57
CA GLU A 563 -15.06 32.08 -6.02
C GLU A 563 -15.04 33.16 -7.13
N ASP A 564 -14.20 32.98 -8.15
CA ASP A 564 -14.15 33.90 -9.31
C ASP A 564 -15.40 33.78 -10.19
N ASP A 565 -15.96 32.56 -10.31
CA ASP A 565 -17.18 32.29 -11.09
C ASP A 565 -18.46 32.68 -10.34
N ARG A 566 -18.46 32.58 -9.01
CA ARG A 566 -19.61 32.84 -8.14
C ARG A 566 -20.10 34.29 -8.21
N ALA A 567 -19.19 35.24 -8.10
CA ALA A 567 -19.53 36.66 -8.09
C ALA A 567 -20.24 37.11 -9.38
N PRO A 568 -19.77 36.76 -10.60
CA PRO A 568 -20.46 37.06 -11.86
C PRO A 568 -21.85 36.41 -11.99
N LEU A 569 -22.05 35.20 -11.43
CA LEU A 569 -23.34 34.50 -11.47
C LEU A 569 -24.39 35.17 -10.57
N LEU A 570 -24.00 35.55 -9.34
CA LEU A 570 -24.84 36.33 -8.43
C LEU A 570 -25.21 37.71 -9.05
N ALA A 571 -24.25 38.37 -9.66
CA ALA A 571 -24.50 39.65 -10.37
C ALA A 571 -25.40 39.48 -11.62
N ALA A 572 -25.45 38.27 -12.20
CA ALA A 572 -26.34 37.95 -13.32
C ALA A 572 -27.78 37.65 -12.87
N GLY A 573 -28.05 37.54 -11.57
CA GLY A 573 -29.37 37.34 -11.01
C GLY A 573 -29.64 35.97 -10.40
N ALA A 574 -28.60 35.17 -10.16
CA ALA A 574 -28.74 33.97 -9.33
C ALA A 574 -28.92 34.36 -7.85
N ASP A 575 -29.78 33.66 -7.12
CA ASP A 575 -30.01 33.88 -5.68
C ASP A 575 -29.00 33.12 -4.82
N ALA A 576 -28.52 31.98 -5.29
CA ALA A 576 -27.41 31.23 -4.69
C ALA A 576 -26.65 30.44 -5.75
N VAL A 577 -25.38 30.13 -5.43
CA VAL A 577 -24.49 29.32 -6.26
C VAL A 577 -23.86 28.24 -5.36
N GLY A 578 -24.06 26.97 -5.70
CA GLY A 578 -23.51 25.84 -4.97
C GLY A 578 -22.24 25.30 -5.64
N ALA A 579 -21.21 25.00 -4.84
CA ALA A 579 -19.92 24.48 -5.31
C ALA A 579 -19.94 22.98 -5.59
N ASN A 580 -20.84 22.24 -4.96
CA ASN A 580 -21.00 20.79 -5.08
C ASN A 580 -22.48 20.39 -4.99
N LEU A 581 -22.77 19.12 -5.24
CA LEU A 581 -24.14 18.59 -5.22
C LEU A 581 -24.75 18.67 -3.81
N ARG A 582 -23.98 18.39 -2.77
CA ARG A 582 -24.42 18.46 -1.38
C ARG A 582 -24.87 19.88 -1.00
N GLU A 583 -24.08 20.89 -1.34
CA GLU A 583 -24.43 22.29 -1.06
C GLU A 583 -25.68 22.70 -1.84
N SER A 584 -25.74 22.36 -3.14
CA SER A 584 -26.89 22.68 -3.99
C SER A 584 -28.18 22.00 -3.49
N ARG A 585 -28.09 20.75 -3.03
CA ARG A 585 -29.19 20.04 -2.39
C ARG A 585 -29.68 20.78 -1.13
N ASN A 586 -28.76 21.16 -0.24
CA ASN A 586 -29.09 21.88 0.98
C ASN A 586 -29.75 23.23 0.67
N GLN A 587 -29.22 23.99 -0.31
CA GLN A 587 -29.79 25.25 -0.75
C GLN A 587 -31.21 25.06 -1.34
N LEU A 588 -31.45 23.96 -2.07
CA LEU A 588 -32.77 23.61 -2.58
C LEU A 588 -33.76 23.33 -1.43
N LEU A 589 -33.39 22.46 -0.49
CA LEU A 589 -34.22 22.13 0.67
C LEU A 589 -34.58 23.35 1.52
N GLU A 590 -33.60 24.21 1.78
CA GLU A 590 -33.82 25.48 2.50
C GLU A 590 -34.82 26.40 1.78
N ARG A 591 -34.72 26.51 0.45
CA ARG A 591 -35.62 27.37 -0.36
C ARG A 591 -37.01 26.82 -0.55
N LEU A 592 -37.14 25.49 -0.53
CA LEU A 592 -38.45 24.83 -0.60
C LEU A 592 -39.15 24.80 0.76
N SER A 593 -38.54 25.39 1.81
CA SER A 593 -39.07 25.40 3.20
C SER A 593 -39.34 24.00 3.74
N LEU A 594 -38.55 23.04 3.31
CA LEU A 594 -38.59 21.69 3.84
C LEU A 594 -37.54 21.64 4.97
N ASP A 595 -38.00 21.93 6.21
CA ASP A 595 -37.22 21.80 7.45
C ASP A 595 -36.98 20.33 7.85
#